data_da21194463cd3055c19ad845eb9df520
#
_entry.id   da21194463cd3055c19ad845eb9df520
#
_cell.length_a   1.000
_cell.length_b   1.000
_cell.length_c   1.000
_cell.angle_alpha   90.00
_cell.angle_beta   90.00
_cell.angle_gamma   90.00
#
_symmetry.space_group_name_H-M   'P 1'
#
loop_
_entity.id
_entity.type
_entity.pdbx_description
1 polymer ?
#
loop_
_entity_poly.entity_id
_entity_poly.type
_entity_poly.pdbx_seq_one_letter_code
_entity_poly.pdbx_strand_id
1 'polypeptide(L)'
;MPTTFKFINHACFTLTHEGHTIIFDPYLDGSTQDINDLKVEYIFVSHGHFDHLGSAIELAKAYNATIISTAEVCGVVSEAGVENHAMHLGGTHEFPFGKVRLTLAFHGSGIPGGHACGFIVDFYGTKLYFAGDTALFGDMQLLQRLDAFNYAVLPIGDNFTMGPKDAAIAAEFLQAEYVIPIHYNTWPLICLLYTSPSPRDISGSR
;
A
#
# COMPACT_ATOMS: atom_id res chain seq x y z
N MET A 1 10.02 -19.09 10.10
CA MET A 1 8.74 -19.49 9.43
C MET A 1 8.51 -18.60 8.21
N PRO A 2 7.65 -18.94 7.25
CA PRO A 2 7.36 -18.06 6.13
C PRO A 2 6.59 -16.81 6.59
N THR A 3 6.79 -15.68 5.91
CA THR A 3 5.98 -14.48 6.08
C THR A 3 4.60 -14.71 5.46
N THR A 4 3.54 -14.34 6.15
CA THR A 4 2.15 -14.46 5.68
C THR A 4 1.64 -13.10 5.23
N PHE A 5 1.13 -13.01 4.00
CA PHE A 5 0.38 -11.89 3.49
C PHE A 5 -1.13 -12.13 3.71
N LYS A 6 -1.85 -11.17 4.29
CA LYS A 6 -3.30 -11.22 4.44
C LYS A 6 -3.92 -9.95 3.88
N PHE A 7 -4.64 -10.05 2.77
CA PHE A 7 -5.48 -8.97 2.26
C PHE A 7 -6.69 -8.76 3.17
N ILE A 8 -7.01 -7.52 3.46
CA ILE A 8 -8.14 -7.15 4.33
C ILE A 8 -9.23 -6.47 3.51
N ASN A 9 -8.93 -5.30 2.92
CA ASN A 9 -9.89 -4.53 2.14
C ASN A 9 -9.16 -3.44 1.34
N HIS A 10 -9.64 -3.06 0.18
CA HIS A 10 -9.17 -1.93 -0.62
C HIS A 10 -7.66 -1.95 -0.88
N ALA A 11 -6.88 -1.11 -0.19
CA ALA A 11 -5.41 -1.12 -0.20
C ALA A 11 -4.83 -1.71 1.11
N CYS A 12 -5.69 -2.11 2.05
CA CYS A 12 -5.32 -2.59 3.38
C CYS A 12 -4.92 -4.06 3.36
N PHE A 13 -3.73 -4.35 3.86
CA PHE A 13 -3.23 -5.72 4.08
C PHE A 13 -2.23 -5.76 5.23
N THR A 14 -1.97 -6.96 5.74
CA THR A 14 -0.93 -7.20 6.74
C THR A 14 0.16 -8.13 6.23
N LEU A 15 1.37 -7.97 6.78
CA LEU A 15 2.43 -8.99 6.77
C LEU A 15 2.66 -9.45 8.19
N THR A 16 2.74 -10.78 8.39
CA THR A 16 3.03 -11.38 9.68
C THR A 16 4.18 -12.37 9.56
N HIS A 17 5.19 -12.24 10.44
CA HIS A 17 6.34 -13.15 10.56
C HIS A 17 6.57 -13.47 12.03
N GLU A 18 6.49 -14.74 12.43
CA GLU A 18 6.74 -15.22 13.81
C GLU A 18 6.00 -14.44 14.92
N GLY A 19 4.79 -13.96 14.62
CA GLY A 19 3.96 -13.18 15.55
C GLY A 19 4.15 -11.67 15.47
N HIS A 20 5.15 -11.18 14.75
CA HIS A 20 5.31 -9.76 14.43
C HIS A 20 4.43 -9.38 13.25
N THR A 21 3.63 -8.36 13.39
CA THR A 21 2.67 -7.93 12.34
C THR A 21 2.84 -6.45 12.02
N ILE A 22 2.89 -6.17 10.72
CA ILE A 22 2.81 -4.81 10.15
C ILE A 22 1.58 -4.70 9.25
N ILE A 23 0.99 -3.50 9.17
CA ILE A 23 -0.20 -3.22 8.36
C ILE A 23 0.05 -2.03 7.42
N PHE A 24 -0.56 -2.07 6.26
CA PHE A 24 -0.48 -1.02 5.23
C PHE A 24 -1.85 -0.43 4.97
N ASP A 25 -1.91 0.91 4.85
CA ASP A 25 -3.09 1.72 4.52
C ASP A 25 -4.38 1.18 5.15
N PRO A 26 -4.53 1.26 6.49
CA PRO A 26 -5.51 0.50 7.25
C PRO A 26 -6.94 1.05 7.10
N TYR A 27 -7.49 0.99 5.90
CA TYR A 27 -8.89 1.26 5.62
C TYR A 27 -9.74 0.03 5.96
N LEU A 28 -10.37 0.03 7.13
CA LEU A 28 -11.12 -1.10 7.65
C LEU A 28 -12.63 -1.02 7.37
N ASP A 29 -13.13 0.13 6.93
CA ASP A 29 -14.56 0.33 6.64
C ASP A 29 -15.05 -0.65 5.57
N GLY A 30 -16.17 -1.31 5.85
CA GLY A 30 -16.73 -2.34 4.97
C GLY A 30 -16.02 -3.70 5.02
N SER A 31 -14.94 -3.85 5.81
CA SER A 31 -14.30 -5.14 6.06
C SER A 31 -14.97 -5.88 7.22
N THR A 32 -14.69 -7.18 7.33
CA THR A 32 -15.09 -8.00 8.49
C THR A 32 -13.99 -8.08 9.56
N GLN A 33 -12.88 -7.35 9.37
CA GLN A 33 -11.74 -7.39 10.28
C GLN A 33 -12.03 -6.55 11.53
N ASP A 34 -11.98 -7.19 12.69
CA ASP A 34 -12.00 -6.47 13.97
C ASP A 34 -10.62 -5.87 14.24
N ILE A 35 -10.60 -4.58 14.63
CA ILE A 35 -9.39 -3.87 15.03
C ILE A 35 -8.68 -4.59 16.19
N ASN A 36 -9.44 -5.18 17.12
CA ASN A 36 -8.91 -5.86 18.29
C ASN A 36 -8.15 -7.17 17.99
N ASP A 37 -8.25 -7.68 16.76
CA ASP A 37 -7.59 -8.92 16.34
C ASP A 37 -6.28 -8.70 15.56
N LEU A 38 -5.92 -7.44 15.28
CA LEU A 38 -4.80 -7.14 14.36
C LEU A 38 -3.42 -7.20 15.02
N LYS A 39 -3.27 -6.77 16.27
CA LYS A 39 -2.02 -6.80 17.07
C LYS A 39 -0.78 -6.30 16.30
N VAL A 40 -0.90 -5.13 15.69
CA VAL A 40 0.14 -4.55 14.83
C VAL A 40 1.22 -3.80 15.63
N GLU A 41 2.46 -3.86 15.16
CA GLU A 41 3.61 -3.13 15.71
C GLU A 41 3.94 -1.87 14.91
N TYR A 42 3.77 -1.94 13.58
CA TYR A 42 4.01 -0.82 12.68
C TYR A 42 2.88 -0.67 11.68
N ILE A 43 2.57 0.58 11.36
CA ILE A 43 1.49 0.98 10.45
C ILE A 43 2.09 1.84 9.34
N PHE A 44 2.00 1.38 8.11
CA PHE A 44 2.45 2.12 6.94
C PHE A 44 1.29 2.88 6.33
N VAL A 45 1.45 4.19 6.14
CA VAL A 45 0.45 5.04 5.51
C VAL A 45 1.06 5.72 4.30
N SER A 46 0.54 5.40 3.11
CA SER A 46 1.07 5.91 1.85
C SER A 46 0.77 7.40 1.65
N HIS A 47 -0.39 7.86 2.10
CA HIS A 47 -0.83 9.26 2.02
C HIS A 47 -2.07 9.51 2.88
N GLY A 48 -2.52 10.77 2.95
CA GLY A 48 -3.53 11.23 3.89
C GLY A 48 -4.98 11.16 3.39
N HIS A 49 -5.30 10.50 2.27
CA HIS A 49 -6.69 10.27 1.90
C HIS A 49 -7.36 9.33 2.90
N PHE A 50 -8.69 9.47 3.06
CA PHE A 50 -9.46 8.76 4.09
C PHE A 50 -9.40 7.24 3.97
N ASP A 51 -9.30 6.74 2.75
CA ASP A 51 -9.24 5.31 2.39
C ASP A 51 -7.83 4.70 2.50
N HIS A 52 -6.85 5.48 2.98
CA HIS A 52 -5.47 5.05 3.27
C HIS A 52 -5.07 5.37 4.70
N LEU A 53 -5.22 6.62 5.17
CA LEU A 53 -5.01 6.99 6.57
C LEU A 53 -5.97 6.20 7.48
N GLY A 54 -7.24 6.06 7.08
CA GLY A 54 -8.23 5.17 7.66
C GLY A 54 -8.20 5.09 9.18
N SER A 55 -8.08 3.87 9.70
CA SER A 55 -8.01 3.58 11.14
C SER A 55 -6.58 3.64 11.72
N ALA A 56 -5.60 4.24 11.04
CA ALA A 56 -4.19 4.22 11.46
C ALA A 56 -4.00 4.80 12.88
N ILE A 57 -4.64 5.93 13.20
CA ILE A 57 -4.53 6.57 14.52
C ILE A 57 -5.18 5.69 15.61
N GLU A 58 -6.32 5.07 15.30
CA GLU A 58 -7.03 4.19 16.24
C GLU A 58 -6.20 2.93 16.54
N LEU A 59 -5.63 2.29 15.51
CA LEU A 59 -4.72 1.16 15.65
C LEU A 59 -3.46 1.53 16.45
N ALA A 60 -2.84 2.69 16.14
CA ALA A 60 -1.66 3.15 16.85
C ALA A 60 -1.93 3.32 18.35
N LYS A 61 -3.11 3.87 18.73
CA LYS A 61 -3.52 3.99 20.13
C LYS A 61 -3.82 2.64 20.78
N ALA A 62 -4.49 1.73 20.06
CA ALA A 62 -4.88 0.43 20.59
C ALA A 62 -3.68 -0.47 20.88
N TYR A 63 -2.63 -0.40 20.07
CA TYR A 63 -1.50 -1.31 20.13
C TYR A 63 -0.16 -0.63 20.48
N ASN A 64 -0.15 0.68 20.71
CA ASN A 64 1.08 1.47 20.85
C ASN A 64 2.01 1.26 19.65
N ALA A 65 1.42 1.17 18.44
CA ALA A 65 2.12 0.93 17.21
C ALA A 65 2.70 2.23 16.64
N THR A 66 3.83 2.12 15.94
CA THR A 66 4.48 3.27 15.29
C THR A 66 3.95 3.45 13.87
N ILE A 67 3.46 4.64 13.53
CA ILE A 67 3.08 4.99 12.15
C ILE A 67 4.33 5.42 11.38
N ILE A 68 4.56 4.80 10.22
CA ILE A 68 5.64 5.13 9.28
C ILE A 68 5.02 5.76 8.04
N SER A 69 5.43 7.01 7.72
CA SER A 69 4.90 7.74 6.57
C SER A 69 5.79 8.91 6.18
N THR A 70 5.29 9.74 5.24
CA THR A 70 5.90 11.05 4.93
C THR A 70 5.83 12.00 6.13
N ALA A 71 6.71 12.99 6.16
CA ALA A 71 6.75 13.97 7.24
C ALA A 71 5.42 14.70 7.44
N GLU A 72 4.69 14.98 6.36
CA GLU A 72 3.42 15.69 6.39
C GLU A 72 2.30 14.81 7.00
N VAL A 73 2.22 13.53 6.64
CA VAL A 73 1.30 12.58 7.28
C VAL A 73 1.65 12.43 8.76
N CYS A 74 2.93 12.26 9.08
CA CYS A 74 3.41 12.16 10.45
C CYS A 74 3.09 13.42 11.27
N GLY A 75 3.14 14.62 10.66
CA GLY A 75 2.70 15.86 11.29
C GLY A 75 1.24 15.79 11.74
N VAL A 76 0.35 15.33 10.85
CA VAL A 76 -1.08 15.17 11.18
C VAL A 76 -1.32 14.15 12.29
N VAL A 77 -0.70 12.97 12.23
CA VAL A 77 -0.91 11.92 13.23
C VAL A 77 -0.25 12.26 14.58
N SER A 78 0.81 13.07 14.57
CA SER A 78 1.42 13.59 15.82
C SER A 78 0.46 14.42 16.64
N GLU A 79 -0.45 15.18 16.02
CA GLU A 79 -1.48 15.95 16.73
C GLU A 79 -2.44 15.05 17.53
N ALA A 80 -2.58 13.79 17.12
CA ALA A 80 -3.38 12.79 17.83
C ALA A 80 -2.61 12.11 18.99
N GLY A 81 -1.32 12.46 19.19
CA GLY A 81 -0.47 11.94 20.28
C GLY A 81 -0.05 10.49 20.10
N VAL A 82 0.10 10.01 18.84
CA VAL A 82 0.57 8.65 18.56
C VAL A 82 2.03 8.65 18.10
N GLU A 83 2.74 7.55 18.40
CA GLU A 83 4.11 7.35 17.96
C GLU A 83 4.19 7.29 16.43
N ASN A 84 5.18 7.96 15.86
CA ASN A 84 5.39 7.95 14.42
C ASN A 84 6.86 8.12 14.05
N HIS A 85 7.21 7.65 12.85
CA HIS A 85 8.52 7.80 12.25
C HIS A 85 8.39 8.47 10.89
N ALA A 86 8.73 9.75 10.85
CA ALA A 86 8.67 10.55 9.64
C ALA A 86 9.84 10.24 8.70
N MET A 87 9.52 9.99 7.45
CA MET A 87 10.48 9.80 6.37
C MET A 87 10.17 10.73 5.20
N HIS A 88 10.95 10.68 4.13
CA HIS A 88 10.65 11.39 2.88
C HIS A 88 11.05 10.54 1.67
N LEU A 89 10.54 10.93 0.50
CA LEU A 89 10.78 10.23 -0.78
C LEU A 89 12.27 10.02 -1.02
N GLY A 90 12.67 8.78 -1.34
CA GLY A 90 14.06 8.36 -1.52
C GLY A 90 14.81 8.06 -0.22
N GLY A 91 14.26 8.46 0.95
CA GLY A 91 14.85 8.16 2.25
C GLY A 91 14.76 6.66 2.61
N THR A 92 15.72 6.20 3.41
CA THR A 92 15.81 4.81 3.88
C THR A 92 16.10 4.80 5.37
N HIS A 93 15.48 3.88 6.11
CA HIS A 93 15.71 3.67 7.54
C HIS A 93 15.68 2.18 7.89
N GLU A 94 16.50 1.79 8.87
CA GLU A 94 16.55 0.44 9.44
C GLU A 94 15.66 0.37 10.68
N PHE A 95 14.74 -0.60 10.70
CA PHE A 95 13.89 -0.94 11.85
C PHE A 95 14.26 -2.32 12.39
N PRO A 96 13.78 -2.72 13.57
CA PRO A 96 14.05 -4.07 14.12
C PRO A 96 13.63 -5.22 13.21
N PHE A 97 12.63 -5.03 12.36
CA PHE A 97 12.13 -6.01 11.39
C PHE A 97 12.88 -6.02 10.05
N GLY A 98 13.72 -5.01 9.79
CA GLY A 98 14.45 -4.82 8.53
C GLY A 98 14.39 -3.39 8.02
N LYS A 99 14.48 -3.21 6.71
CA LYS A 99 14.69 -1.92 6.08
C LYS A 99 13.42 -1.39 5.41
N VAL A 100 13.20 -0.08 5.51
CA VAL A 100 12.14 0.66 4.81
C VAL A 100 12.74 1.74 3.95
N ARG A 101 12.25 1.90 2.72
CA ARG A 101 12.53 3.03 1.84
C ARG A 101 11.22 3.60 1.31
N LEU A 102 11.07 4.92 1.35
CA LEU A 102 9.98 5.60 0.67
C LEU A 102 10.32 5.80 -0.80
N THR A 103 9.34 5.52 -1.67
CA THR A 103 9.46 5.71 -3.11
C THR A 103 8.49 6.79 -3.59
N LEU A 104 8.74 7.29 -4.80
CA LEU A 104 7.84 8.20 -5.48
C LEU A 104 6.48 7.51 -5.74
N ALA A 105 5.41 8.29 -5.66
CA ALA A 105 4.07 7.95 -6.15
C ALA A 105 3.45 9.19 -6.81
N PHE A 106 2.86 9.02 -7.99
CA PHE A 106 2.18 10.11 -8.68
C PHE A 106 0.70 10.12 -8.31
N HIS A 107 0.41 10.75 -7.19
CA HIS A 107 -0.95 10.88 -6.64
C HIS A 107 -1.03 12.12 -5.72
N GLY A 108 -2.25 12.56 -5.42
CA GLY A 108 -2.47 13.60 -4.41
C GLY A 108 -2.18 13.08 -3.00
N SER A 109 -1.58 13.91 -2.16
CA SER A 109 -1.26 13.47 -0.78
C SER A 109 -2.46 13.48 0.18
N GLY A 110 -3.55 14.16 -0.15
CA GLY A 110 -4.65 14.43 0.78
C GLY A 110 -4.29 15.43 1.90
N ILE A 111 -3.04 15.90 1.97
CA ILE A 111 -2.53 16.84 2.97
C ILE A 111 -1.84 18.02 2.26
N PRO A 112 -2.14 19.27 2.63
CA PRO A 112 -1.52 20.45 2.01
C PRO A 112 0.01 20.41 2.09
N GLY A 113 0.67 20.56 0.94
CA GLY A 113 2.13 20.54 0.83
C GLY A 113 2.78 19.15 0.91
N GLY A 114 2.01 18.10 1.13
CA GLY A 114 2.53 16.74 1.23
C GLY A 114 2.67 16.03 -0.12
N HIS A 115 3.27 14.87 -0.07
CA HIS A 115 3.42 13.94 -1.18
C HIS A 115 2.83 12.57 -0.82
N ALA A 116 2.20 11.91 -1.81
CA ALA A 116 1.95 10.48 -1.72
C ALA A 116 3.25 9.70 -1.90
N CYS A 117 3.34 8.52 -1.31
CA CYS A 117 4.51 7.66 -1.42
C CYS A 117 4.13 6.18 -1.59
N GLY A 118 5.05 5.42 -2.18
CA GLY A 118 5.10 3.98 -2.03
C GLY A 118 6.19 3.59 -1.03
N PHE A 119 6.29 2.28 -0.77
CA PHE A 119 7.26 1.72 0.16
C PHE A 119 7.99 0.52 -0.46
N ILE A 120 9.30 0.46 -0.28
CA ILE A 120 10.07 -0.79 -0.35
C ILE A 120 10.32 -1.22 1.08
N VAL A 121 9.88 -2.42 1.44
CA VAL A 121 10.02 -2.96 2.78
C VAL A 121 10.73 -4.32 2.72
N ASP A 122 11.83 -4.46 3.44
CA ASP A 122 12.40 -5.74 3.79
C ASP A 122 11.85 -6.14 5.17
N PHE A 123 10.95 -7.12 5.19
CA PHE A 123 10.32 -7.59 6.42
C PHE A 123 10.81 -9.00 6.72
N TYR A 124 11.80 -9.09 7.61
CA TYR A 124 12.48 -10.34 7.97
C TYR A 124 12.96 -11.15 6.75
N GLY A 125 13.54 -10.46 5.76
CA GLY A 125 14.03 -11.06 4.51
C GLY A 125 12.98 -11.22 3.40
N THR A 126 11.70 -10.92 3.66
CA THR A 126 10.66 -10.84 2.62
C THR A 126 10.59 -9.44 2.07
N LYS A 127 10.90 -9.27 0.80
CA LYS A 127 11.00 -7.96 0.14
C LYS A 127 9.74 -7.64 -0.64
N LEU A 128 9.10 -6.55 -0.25
CA LEU A 128 7.83 -6.09 -0.82
C LEU A 128 7.99 -4.66 -1.35
N TYR A 129 7.50 -4.42 -2.55
CA TYR A 129 7.16 -3.08 -3.04
C TYR A 129 5.66 -2.86 -2.93
N PHE A 130 5.25 -1.88 -2.15
CA PHE A 130 3.88 -1.38 -2.08
C PHE A 130 3.82 -0.03 -2.77
N ALA A 131 3.06 0.07 -3.85
CA ALA A 131 3.03 1.27 -4.68
C ALA A 131 2.24 2.44 -4.04
N GLY A 132 1.35 2.13 -3.08
CA GLY A 132 0.31 3.07 -2.67
C GLY A 132 -0.60 3.42 -3.85
N ASP A 133 -1.22 4.59 -3.81
CA ASP A 133 -1.95 5.13 -4.93
C ASP A 133 -1.02 5.86 -5.88
N THR A 134 -1.01 5.46 -7.13
CA THR A 134 -0.15 6.05 -8.16
C THR A 134 -0.66 5.81 -9.57
N ALA A 135 -0.34 6.73 -10.48
CA ALA A 135 -0.31 6.47 -11.91
C ALA A 135 0.91 5.60 -12.27
N LEU A 136 0.91 5.00 -13.46
CA LEU A 136 2.11 4.40 -14.05
C LEU A 136 3.15 5.50 -14.36
N PHE A 137 4.42 5.26 -14.01
CA PHE A 137 5.52 6.15 -14.37
C PHE A 137 6.79 5.36 -14.71
N GLY A 138 7.61 5.95 -15.59
CA GLY A 138 8.76 5.24 -16.17
C GLY A 138 9.84 4.86 -15.15
N ASP A 139 10.03 5.67 -14.10
CA ASP A 139 11.07 5.43 -13.10
C ASP A 139 10.79 4.22 -12.20
N MET A 140 9.60 3.63 -12.25
CA MET A 140 9.32 2.32 -11.61
C MET A 140 10.32 1.25 -12.06
N GLN A 141 10.79 1.30 -13.32
CA GLN A 141 11.80 0.38 -13.84
C GLN A 141 13.17 0.47 -13.12
N LEU A 142 13.43 1.58 -12.42
CA LEU A 142 14.67 1.74 -11.66
C LEU A 142 14.62 1.04 -10.30
N LEU A 143 13.43 0.75 -9.78
CA LEU A 143 13.25 0.17 -8.44
C LEU A 143 13.84 -1.24 -8.38
N GLN A 144 13.73 -2.04 -9.44
CA GLN A 144 14.35 -3.37 -9.55
C GLN A 144 15.89 -3.32 -9.44
N ARG A 145 16.51 -2.15 -9.71
CA ARG A 145 17.98 -1.97 -9.55
C ARG A 145 18.38 -1.70 -8.10
N LEU A 146 17.42 -1.33 -7.25
CA LEU A 146 17.63 -1.08 -5.83
C LEU A 146 17.48 -2.37 -5.03
N ASP A 147 16.54 -3.22 -5.43
CA ASP A 147 16.25 -4.49 -4.76
C ASP A 147 15.52 -5.48 -5.67
N ALA A 148 15.62 -6.79 -5.36
CA ALA A 148 14.79 -7.82 -5.98
C ALA A 148 13.56 -8.06 -5.10
N PHE A 149 12.35 -7.96 -5.67
CA PHE A 149 11.10 -8.05 -4.92
C PHE A 149 10.50 -9.45 -4.96
N ASN A 150 10.13 -9.99 -3.80
CA ASN A 150 9.26 -11.15 -3.75
C ASN A 150 7.82 -10.75 -4.14
N TYR A 151 7.37 -9.58 -3.68
CA TYR A 151 6.01 -9.10 -3.94
C TYR A 151 6.00 -7.66 -4.42
N ALA A 152 5.15 -7.37 -5.43
CA ALA A 152 4.72 -6.03 -5.80
C ALA A 152 3.22 -5.90 -5.57
N VAL A 153 2.80 -4.96 -4.74
CA VAL A 153 1.40 -4.66 -4.45
C VAL A 153 1.03 -3.40 -5.21
N LEU A 154 0.14 -3.53 -6.21
CA LEU A 154 -0.16 -2.49 -7.19
C LEU A 154 -1.64 -2.15 -7.25
N PRO A 155 -2.03 -0.86 -7.28
CA PRO A 155 -3.41 -0.46 -7.49
C PRO A 155 -3.83 -0.76 -8.94
N ILE A 156 -5.08 -1.22 -9.10
CA ILE A 156 -5.65 -1.53 -10.43
C ILE A 156 -7.05 -0.93 -10.64
N GLY A 157 -7.49 -0.05 -9.75
CA GLY A 157 -8.86 0.47 -9.72
C GLY A 157 -9.23 1.37 -10.88
N ASP A 158 -8.24 1.84 -11.66
CA ASP A 158 -8.46 2.87 -12.69
C ASP A 158 -9.01 4.19 -12.08
N ASN A 159 -9.53 5.09 -12.86
CA ASN A 159 -10.11 6.37 -12.48
C ASN A 159 -9.25 7.24 -11.53
N PHE A 160 -8.80 6.73 -10.39
CA PHE A 160 -7.97 7.46 -9.40
C PHE A 160 -6.51 7.00 -9.37
N THR A 161 -6.23 5.80 -9.86
CA THR A 161 -4.92 5.18 -9.89
C THR A 161 -4.64 4.61 -11.28
N MET A 162 -3.54 3.86 -11.45
CA MET A 162 -3.39 3.06 -12.67
C MET A 162 -4.49 2.00 -12.76
N GLY A 163 -4.88 1.68 -14.00
CA GLY A 163 -5.80 0.58 -14.29
C GLY A 163 -5.05 -0.73 -14.53
N PRO A 164 -5.77 -1.84 -14.82
CA PRO A 164 -5.17 -3.17 -14.99
C PRO A 164 -4.09 -3.24 -16.08
N LYS A 165 -4.24 -2.49 -17.17
CA LYS A 165 -3.25 -2.46 -18.27
C LYS A 165 -1.95 -1.80 -17.85
N ASP A 166 -2.05 -0.65 -17.16
CA ASP A 166 -0.90 0.08 -16.66
C ASP A 166 -0.19 -0.70 -15.55
N ALA A 167 -0.95 -1.35 -14.67
CA ALA A 167 -0.40 -2.21 -13.63
C ALA A 167 0.36 -3.43 -14.20
N ALA A 168 -0.07 -3.98 -15.35
CA ALA A 168 0.68 -5.03 -16.04
C ALA A 168 2.03 -4.52 -16.53
N ILE A 169 2.11 -3.29 -17.08
CA ILE A 169 3.37 -2.66 -17.49
C ILE A 169 4.25 -2.38 -16.25
N ALA A 170 3.65 -1.88 -15.15
CA ALA A 170 4.37 -1.68 -13.90
C ALA A 170 4.96 -3.00 -13.35
N ALA A 171 4.23 -4.11 -13.45
CA ALA A 171 4.70 -5.43 -13.07
C ALA A 171 5.93 -5.88 -13.89
N GLU A 172 5.92 -5.60 -15.20
CA GLU A 172 7.10 -5.86 -16.07
C GLU A 172 8.31 -5.01 -15.67
N PHE A 173 8.09 -3.74 -15.27
CA PHE A 173 9.18 -2.86 -14.81
C PHE A 173 9.79 -3.33 -13.49
N LEU A 174 8.97 -3.83 -12.58
CA LEU A 174 9.37 -4.22 -11.21
C LEU A 174 10.01 -5.60 -11.15
N GLN A 175 9.65 -6.51 -12.06
CA GLN A 175 10.15 -7.90 -12.12
C GLN A 175 10.01 -8.65 -10.78
N ALA A 176 8.95 -8.38 -10.01
CA ALA A 176 8.65 -9.09 -8.79
C ALA A 176 8.24 -10.54 -9.06
N GLU A 177 8.53 -11.45 -8.11
CA GLU A 177 8.12 -12.86 -8.25
C GLU A 177 6.59 -13.00 -8.28
N TYR A 178 5.89 -12.18 -7.49
CA TYR A 178 4.43 -12.16 -7.41
C TYR A 178 3.90 -10.73 -7.43
N VAL A 179 2.78 -10.53 -8.13
CA VAL A 179 2.06 -9.25 -8.17
C VAL A 179 0.69 -9.42 -7.52
N ILE A 180 0.38 -8.54 -6.57
CA ILE A 180 -0.87 -8.56 -5.82
C ILE A 180 -1.66 -7.30 -6.19
N PRO A 181 -2.81 -7.43 -6.86
CA PRO A 181 -3.66 -6.30 -7.20
C PRO A 181 -4.45 -5.82 -5.97
N ILE A 182 -4.57 -4.50 -5.83
CA ILE A 182 -5.31 -3.83 -4.75
C ILE A 182 -6.13 -2.66 -5.31
N HIS A 183 -6.84 -1.93 -4.44
CA HIS A 183 -7.55 -0.69 -4.73
C HIS A 183 -8.58 -0.84 -5.85
N TYR A 184 -9.43 -1.88 -5.78
CA TYR A 184 -10.48 -2.14 -6.77
C TYR A 184 -11.74 -2.74 -6.14
N ASN A 185 -12.87 -2.57 -6.80
CA ASN A 185 -14.18 -3.12 -6.41
C ASN A 185 -14.73 -2.67 -5.04
N THR A 186 -14.14 -1.68 -4.38
CA THR A 186 -14.62 -1.18 -3.08
C THR A 186 -15.86 -0.31 -3.27
N TRP A 187 -15.93 0.47 -4.35
CA TRP A 187 -17.09 1.28 -4.74
C TRP A 187 -17.23 1.40 -6.27
N PRO A 188 -18.38 1.90 -6.78
CA PRO A 188 -18.72 1.84 -8.22
C PRO A 188 -17.68 2.44 -9.17
N LEU A 189 -17.02 3.55 -8.80
CA LEU A 189 -16.04 4.24 -9.67
C LEU A 189 -14.76 3.43 -9.93
N ILE A 190 -14.46 2.47 -9.08
CA ILE A 190 -13.30 1.59 -9.21
C ILE A 190 -13.70 0.11 -9.32
N CYS A 191 -14.91 -0.13 -9.84
CA CYS A 191 -15.45 -1.47 -10.00
C CYS A 191 -15.08 -2.05 -11.37
N LEU A 192 -14.06 -2.91 -11.41
CA LEU A 192 -13.55 -3.54 -12.62
C LEU A 192 -14.51 -4.59 -13.23
N LEU A 193 -15.49 -5.06 -12.48
CA LEU A 193 -16.48 -6.04 -12.98
C LEU A 193 -17.31 -5.50 -14.15
N TYR A 194 -17.44 -4.18 -14.27
CA TYR A 194 -18.17 -3.52 -15.35
C TYR A 194 -17.27 -3.00 -16.48
N THR A 195 -15.96 -3.02 -16.31
CA THR A 195 -14.99 -2.49 -17.29
C THR A 195 -14.32 -3.58 -18.13
N SER A 196 -14.38 -4.84 -17.71
CA SER A 196 -13.92 -5.97 -18.53
C SER A 196 -15.08 -6.45 -19.40
N PRO A 197 -14.96 -6.44 -20.75
CA PRO A 197 -15.95 -7.08 -21.60
C PRO A 197 -16.02 -8.57 -21.20
N SER A 198 -17.22 -9.03 -20.83
CA SER A 198 -17.41 -10.45 -20.53
C SER A 198 -17.16 -11.25 -21.83
N PRO A 199 -16.76 -12.52 -21.75
CA PRO A 199 -16.65 -13.38 -22.95
C PRO A 199 -17.94 -13.43 -23.78
N ARG A 200 -19.09 -13.06 -23.22
CA ARG A 200 -20.38 -12.92 -23.92
C ARG A 200 -20.49 -11.65 -24.74
N ASP A 201 -19.79 -10.59 -24.36
CA ASP A 201 -19.82 -9.30 -25.08
C ASP A 201 -18.97 -9.34 -26.37
N ILE A 202 -18.10 -10.34 -26.50
CA ILE A 202 -17.25 -10.56 -27.70
C ILE A 202 -17.97 -11.39 -28.77
N SER A 203 -19.08 -12.05 -28.45
CA SER A 203 -19.81 -12.96 -29.36
C SER A 203 -20.91 -12.27 -30.19
N GLY A 204 -21.06 -10.96 -30.14
CA GLY A 204 -22.17 -10.18 -30.70
C GLY A 204 -21.91 -9.44 -32.02
N SER A 205 -20.91 -9.82 -32.81
CA SER A 205 -20.72 -9.24 -34.16
C SER A 205 -20.32 -10.30 -35.19
N ARG A 206 -21.32 -10.91 -35.77
CA ARG A 206 -21.26 -11.48 -37.14
C ARG A 206 -22.44 -10.96 -37.93
#